data_b484e44d96923708a0cd54dca8ea5d6b
#
_entry.id   b484e44d96923708a0cd54dca8ea5d6b
#
_cell.length_a   1.000
_cell.length_b   1.000
_cell.length_c   1.000
_cell.angle_alpha   90.00
_cell.angle_beta   90.00
_cell.angle_gamma   90.00
#
_symmetry.space_group_name_H-M   'P 1'
#
loop_
_entity.id
_entity.type
_entity.pdbx_description
1 polymer ?
#
loop_
_entity_poly.entity_id
_entity_poly.type
_entity_poly.pdbx_seq_one_letter_code
_entity_poly.pdbx_strand_id
1 'polypeptide(L)'
;MLTKSDTMFSTRIATQIYAKICFETTPGQKKIIEKLSEYIADDDFSRIFVLNGYAGTGKTTLIAALVGALKELGIKPVLLAPTGRAAKVLAQYAHEKALTIHKRIYRQRTNADYESKFSLNINPERDAVFIVDEASMLSDGASDGALFGSGSLLQDLVQYVRSGRACRLILVGDSAQLPPVGADFSPALDEATMRTYGDVVYGTMDEVVRQEAQSGILFNATLVRCMLERGIHEIPHFEMGFADFEAVEGGDFLEKLQECYDRYGRDETIVITRSNKRANRYNEGIRRNVLCAEEEIESGDMLMVVKNNYYYPEHTEGCPMNFIANGDIARLKRLRRFEEFYGFRFANAVLEFPDYDDAELECRILLDTIASESPSLTREESSRLFYEVEKDYLDIRSRIKRYKEIRENPHFNAVQVKFSYAVTCHKAQGGRWKAVFVDRCLFGDEPMTRDMLRWLYTALTRATERLYLVNFDKAFYE
;
A
#
# COMPACT_ATOMS: atom_id res chain seq x y z
N MET A 1 13.82 34.66 1.05
CA MET A 1 15.31 34.54 1.10
C MET A 1 15.67 34.01 2.46
N LEU A 2 16.37 32.88 2.53
CA LEU A 2 16.86 32.32 3.77
C LEU A 2 17.77 33.32 4.51
N THR A 3 17.64 33.40 5.83
CA THR A 3 18.56 34.21 6.64
C THR A 3 19.95 33.54 6.73
N LYS A 4 20.98 34.25 7.19
CA LYS A 4 22.29 33.63 7.44
C LYS A 4 22.21 32.45 8.42
N SER A 5 21.32 32.51 9.39
CA SER A 5 21.06 31.43 10.35
C SER A 5 20.47 30.19 9.66
N ASP A 6 19.48 30.39 8.79
CA ASP A 6 18.83 29.30 8.05
C ASP A 6 19.80 28.63 7.10
N THR A 7 20.66 29.38 6.42
CA THR A 7 21.73 28.85 5.54
C THR A 7 22.72 27.96 6.33
N MET A 8 23.10 28.39 7.52
CA MET A 8 24.02 27.61 8.37
C MET A 8 23.34 26.33 8.87
N PHE A 9 22.04 26.40 9.23
CA PHE A 9 21.28 25.24 9.68
C PHE A 9 21.02 24.26 8.53
N SER A 10 20.64 24.74 7.34
CA SER A 10 20.51 23.95 6.13
C SER A 10 21.78 23.17 5.78
N THR A 11 22.95 23.84 5.84
CA THR A 11 24.25 23.19 5.62
C THR A 11 24.51 22.07 6.63
N ARG A 12 24.15 22.30 7.89
CA ARG A 12 24.27 21.26 8.93
C ARG A 12 23.38 20.06 8.67
N ILE A 13 22.13 20.26 8.24
CA ILE A 13 21.20 19.18 7.86
C ILE A 13 21.78 18.39 6.68
N ALA A 14 22.21 19.06 5.62
CA ALA A 14 22.82 18.42 4.45
C ALA A 14 24.03 17.57 4.84
N THR A 15 24.93 18.10 5.68
CA THR A 15 26.11 17.38 6.17
C THR A 15 25.73 16.10 6.91
N GLN A 16 24.69 16.17 7.76
CA GLN A 16 24.22 14.99 8.49
C GLN A 16 23.57 13.95 7.57
N ILE A 17 22.83 14.38 6.54
CA ILE A 17 22.28 13.46 5.54
C ILE A 17 23.41 12.74 4.80
N TYR A 18 24.43 13.49 4.31
CA TYR A 18 25.59 12.90 3.62
C TYR A 18 26.36 11.91 4.50
N ALA A 19 26.49 12.19 5.80
CA ALA A 19 27.18 11.29 6.73
C ALA A 19 26.46 9.94 6.92
N LYS A 20 25.17 9.85 6.61
CA LYS A 20 24.36 8.61 6.68
C LYS A 20 24.30 7.83 5.37
N ILE A 21 24.77 8.40 4.28
CA ILE A 21 24.79 7.74 2.97
C ILE A 21 26.15 7.07 2.80
N CYS A 22 26.16 5.75 2.62
CA CYS A 22 27.38 4.93 2.56
C CYS A 22 27.92 4.76 1.12
N PHE A 23 27.40 5.47 0.14
CA PHE A 23 27.81 5.39 -1.28
C PHE A 23 27.91 6.78 -1.89
N GLU A 24 28.53 6.85 -3.08
CA GLU A 24 28.64 8.11 -3.81
C GLU A 24 27.27 8.55 -4.33
N THR A 25 26.84 9.75 -3.92
CA THR A 25 25.56 10.33 -4.33
C THR A 25 25.61 10.85 -5.77
N THR A 26 24.55 10.59 -6.53
CA THR A 26 24.41 11.14 -7.89
C THR A 26 24.18 12.67 -7.85
N PRO A 27 24.42 13.38 -8.96
CA PRO A 27 24.14 14.82 -9.04
C PRO A 27 22.68 15.15 -8.70
N GLY A 28 21.71 14.33 -9.16
CA GLY A 28 20.30 14.47 -8.83
C GLY A 28 20.05 14.33 -7.34
N GLN A 29 20.62 13.31 -6.69
CA GLN A 29 20.50 13.11 -5.24
C GLN A 29 21.09 14.28 -4.44
N LYS A 30 22.26 14.83 -4.85
CA LYS A 30 22.86 16.00 -4.21
C LYS A 30 21.92 17.19 -4.21
N LYS A 31 21.34 17.50 -5.39
CA LYS A 31 20.36 18.58 -5.55
C LYS A 31 19.12 18.41 -4.67
N ILE A 32 18.65 17.17 -4.51
CA ILE A 32 17.50 16.89 -3.64
C ILE A 32 17.86 17.04 -2.16
N ILE A 33 19.05 16.59 -1.74
CA ILE A 33 19.53 16.76 -0.37
C ILE A 33 19.63 18.26 -0.01
N GLU A 34 20.15 19.08 -0.92
CA GLU A 34 20.21 20.54 -0.74
C GLU A 34 18.79 21.14 -0.57
N LYS A 35 17.87 20.84 -1.51
CA LYS A 35 16.50 21.31 -1.44
C LYS A 35 15.76 20.86 -0.17
N LEU A 36 15.93 19.60 0.26
CA LEU A 36 15.36 19.09 1.49
C LEU A 36 15.91 19.82 2.72
N SER A 37 17.22 20.08 2.72
CA SER A 37 17.87 20.77 3.83
C SER A 37 17.42 22.22 3.94
N GLU A 38 17.25 22.93 2.81
CA GLU A 38 16.69 24.26 2.74
C GLU A 38 15.24 24.30 3.22
N TYR A 39 14.41 23.33 2.75
CA TYR A 39 13.01 23.19 3.16
C TYR A 39 12.85 22.96 4.67
N ILE A 40 13.72 22.14 5.26
CA ILE A 40 13.65 21.83 6.70
C ILE A 40 14.15 23.01 7.53
N ALA A 41 15.09 23.81 7.01
CA ALA A 41 15.60 25.00 7.69
C ALA A 41 14.71 26.24 7.57
N ASP A 42 13.76 26.24 6.62
CA ASP A 42 12.84 27.35 6.37
C ASP A 42 11.77 27.44 7.48
N ASP A 43 11.46 28.66 7.93
CA ASP A 43 10.43 28.93 8.93
C ASP A 43 8.99 28.98 8.38
N ASP A 44 8.81 28.78 7.08
CA ASP A 44 7.48 28.65 6.48
C ASP A 44 6.95 27.22 6.55
N PHE A 45 6.22 26.92 7.60
CA PHE A 45 5.61 25.61 7.86
C PHE A 45 4.36 25.33 7.00
N SER A 46 3.89 26.30 6.22
CA SER A 46 2.76 26.09 5.29
C SER A 46 3.16 25.37 4.01
N ARG A 47 4.45 25.35 3.69
CA ARG A 47 5.03 24.72 2.51
C ARG A 47 4.96 23.20 2.60
N ILE A 48 4.87 22.56 1.43
CA ILE A 48 4.89 21.09 1.33
C ILE A 48 6.05 20.69 0.43
N PHE A 49 6.82 19.69 0.83
CA PHE A 49 7.84 19.11 -0.03
C PHE A 49 7.28 17.87 -0.73
N VAL A 50 7.37 17.84 -2.07
CA VAL A 50 6.98 16.69 -2.89
C VAL A 50 8.21 16.12 -3.58
N LEU A 51 8.54 14.87 -3.28
CA LEU A 51 9.61 14.11 -3.90
C LEU A 51 9.03 13.06 -4.83
N ASN A 52 9.11 13.30 -6.12
CA ASN A 52 8.84 12.29 -7.12
C ASN A 52 10.14 11.55 -7.46
N GLY A 53 10.18 10.24 -7.24
CA GLY A 53 11.38 9.46 -7.55
C GLY A 53 10.98 8.08 -8.08
N TYR A 54 11.66 7.66 -9.13
CA TYR A 54 11.37 6.39 -9.79
C TYR A 54 12.02 5.19 -9.08
N ALA A 55 11.69 3.97 -9.50
CA ALA A 55 12.33 2.76 -8.99
C ALA A 55 13.85 2.81 -9.23
N GLY A 56 14.66 2.32 -8.27
CA GLY A 56 16.12 2.28 -8.38
C GLY A 56 16.83 3.63 -8.24
N THR A 57 16.13 4.73 -7.92
CA THR A 57 16.78 6.05 -7.75
C THR A 57 17.30 6.33 -6.34
N GLY A 58 17.09 5.41 -5.40
CA GLY A 58 17.58 5.53 -4.03
C GLY A 58 16.67 6.31 -3.08
N LYS A 59 15.36 6.45 -3.37
CA LYS A 59 14.37 7.09 -2.46
C LYS A 59 14.43 6.54 -1.03
N THR A 60 14.37 5.23 -0.92
CA THR A 60 14.38 4.50 0.36
C THR A 60 15.61 4.84 1.20
N THR A 61 16.78 4.87 0.56
CA THR A 61 18.04 5.20 1.22
C THR A 61 18.10 6.66 1.63
N LEU A 62 17.61 7.56 0.78
CA LEU A 62 17.52 8.99 1.09
C LEU A 62 16.59 9.24 2.30
N ILE A 63 15.43 8.57 2.35
CA ILE A 63 14.50 8.66 3.50
C ILE A 63 15.18 8.16 4.77
N ALA A 64 15.85 7.01 4.72
CA ALA A 64 16.57 6.46 5.87
C ALA A 64 17.66 7.43 6.38
N ALA A 65 18.46 8.00 5.46
CA ALA A 65 19.48 8.98 5.79
C ALA A 65 18.88 10.27 6.39
N LEU A 66 17.77 10.75 5.83
CA LEU A 66 17.04 11.91 6.33
C LEU A 66 16.52 11.66 7.74
N VAL A 67 15.87 10.52 7.99
CA VAL A 67 15.37 10.15 9.34
C VAL A 67 16.49 10.10 10.34
N GLY A 68 17.62 9.47 10.00
CA GLY A 68 18.80 9.43 10.86
C GLY A 68 19.38 10.83 11.16
N ALA A 69 19.45 11.71 10.17
CA ALA A 69 19.92 13.07 10.31
C ALA A 69 18.99 13.91 11.21
N LEU A 70 17.66 13.80 11.01
CA LEU A 70 16.66 14.49 11.82
C LEU A 70 16.79 14.11 13.31
N LYS A 71 16.93 12.82 13.61
CA LYS A 71 17.11 12.31 14.98
C LYS A 71 18.36 12.88 15.65
N GLU A 72 19.49 12.92 14.96
CA GLU A 72 20.74 13.51 15.49
C GLU A 72 20.63 15.02 15.74
N LEU A 73 19.78 15.70 14.96
CA LEU A 73 19.51 17.12 15.14
C LEU A 73 18.42 17.40 16.20
N GLY A 74 17.85 16.36 16.81
CA GLY A 74 16.76 16.49 17.79
C GLY A 74 15.40 16.86 17.18
N ILE A 75 15.24 16.72 15.86
CA ILE A 75 13.98 16.93 15.14
C ILE A 75 13.23 15.59 15.07
N LYS A 76 11.97 15.58 15.46
CA LYS A 76 11.15 14.36 15.49
C LYS A 76 10.69 13.97 14.08
N PRO A 77 11.11 12.82 13.52
CA PRO A 77 10.49 12.27 12.31
C PRO A 77 9.18 11.56 12.68
N VAL A 78 8.15 11.70 11.83
CA VAL A 78 6.90 10.95 11.91
C VAL A 78 6.69 10.25 10.57
N LEU A 79 6.83 8.93 10.56
CA LEU A 79 6.81 8.13 9.35
C LEU A 79 5.41 7.59 9.09
N LEU A 80 4.89 7.79 7.89
CA LEU A 80 3.56 7.38 7.48
C LEU A 80 3.58 6.69 6.11
N ALA A 81 2.64 5.77 5.90
CA ALA A 81 2.40 5.15 4.61
C ALA A 81 0.90 4.87 4.40
N PRO A 82 0.43 4.67 3.16
CA PRO A 82 -0.98 4.40 2.89
C PRO A 82 -1.48 3.05 3.43
N THR A 83 -0.61 2.03 3.42
CA THR A 83 -0.95 0.64 3.80
C THR A 83 -0.08 0.12 4.93
N GLY A 84 -0.55 -0.93 5.65
CA GLY A 84 0.22 -1.59 6.71
C GLY A 84 1.55 -2.14 6.21
N ARG A 85 1.54 -2.82 5.06
CA ARG A 85 2.76 -3.38 4.46
C ARG A 85 3.76 -2.29 4.06
N ALA A 86 3.32 -1.20 3.44
CA ALA A 86 4.21 -0.07 3.13
C ALA A 86 4.79 0.57 4.40
N ALA A 87 3.99 0.70 5.46
CA ALA A 87 4.47 1.19 6.75
C ALA A 87 5.53 0.26 7.37
N LYS A 88 5.35 -1.07 7.29
CA LYS A 88 6.35 -2.04 7.76
C LYS A 88 7.66 -1.94 6.97
N VAL A 89 7.58 -1.89 5.64
CA VAL A 89 8.76 -1.71 4.78
C VAL A 89 9.48 -0.40 5.12
N LEU A 90 8.74 0.71 5.26
CA LEU A 90 9.29 2.01 5.68
C LEU A 90 9.98 1.94 7.05
N ALA A 91 9.36 1.27 8.02
CA ALA A 91 9.93 1.12 9.36
C ALA A 91 11.23 0.31 9.35
N GLN A 92 11.30 -0.76 8.55
CA GLN A 92 12.48 -1.63 8.46
C GLN A 92 13.73 -0.88 7.96
N TYR A 93 13.63 -0.11 6.87
CA TYR A 93 14.81 0.57 6.34
C TYR A 93 15.11 1.92 7.02
N ALA A 94 14.10 2.57 7.58
CA ALA A 94 14.31 3.81 8.34
C ALA A 94 14.76 3.54 9.79
N HIS A 95 14.70 2.30 10.27
CA HIS A 95 14.95 1.92 11.67
C HIS A 95 14.19 2.79 12.66
N GLU A 96 12.92 3.09 12.32
CA GLU A 96 12.04 3.96 13.09
C GLU A 96 10.58 3.47 12.92
N LYS A 97 9.75 3.69 13.93
CA LYS A 97 8.34 3.29 13.89
C LYS A 97 7.59 4.06 12.80
N ALA A 98 6.97 3.33 11.90
CA ALA A 98 6.05 3.88 10.90
C ALA A 98 4.61 3.42 11.17
N LEU A 99 3.64 4.24 10.79
CA LEU A 99 2.22 3.96 10.95
C LEU A 99 1.49 4.15 9.61
N THR A 100 0.31 3.53 9.49
CA THR A 100 -0.55 3.92 8.39
C THR A 100 -1.09 5.33 8.61
N ILE A 101 -1.32 6.07 7.50
CA ILE A 101 -1.91 7.42 7.56
C ILE A 101 -3.21 7.37 8.35
N HIS A 102 -4.10 6.43 8.03
CA HIS A 102 -5.39 6.27 8.70
C HIS A 102 -5.24 6.09 10.21
N LYS A 103 -4.32 5.24 10.66
CA LYS A 103 -4.05 5.01 12.09
C LYS A 103 -3.58 6.28 12.82
N ARG A 104 -2.86 7.15 12.12
CA ARG A 104 -2.30 8.36 12.73
C ARG A 104 -3.29 9.50 12.78
N ILE A 105 -3.98 9.77 11.66
CA ILE A 105 -4.74 11.02 11.50
C ILE A 105 -6.20 10.92 11.91
N TYR A 106 -6.77 9.70 11.99
CA TYR A 106 -8.17 9.53 12.34
C TYR A 106 -8.37 8.94 13.73
N ARG A 107 -9.46 9.35 14.34
CA ARG A 107 -10.02 8.75 15.57
C ARG A 107 -11.49 8.45 15.37
N GLN A 108 -11.96 7.38 16.00
CA GLN A 108 -13.37 7.05 16.01
C GLN A 108 -14.13 8.08 16.87
N ARG A 109 -15.25 8.58 16.38
CA ARG A 109 -16.17 9.38 17.19
C ARG A 109 -17.10 8.48 17.96
N THR A 110 -17.06 8.51 19.26
CA THR A 110 -18.09 7.99 20.17
C THR A 110 -19.22 9.01 20.27
N ASN A 111 -20.00 9.22 19.20
CA ASN A 111 -21.20 10.03 19.28
C ASN A 111 -22.44 9.16 19.01
N ALA A 112 -23.49 9.43 19.78
CA ALA A 112 -24.79 8.80 19.68
C ALA A 112 -25.54 9.07 18.35
N ASP A 113 -24.93 9.80 17.42
CA ASP A 113 -25.48 10.17 16.12
C ASP A 113 -24.94 9.26 15.01
N TYR A 114 -25.73 8.39 14.56
CA TYR A 114 -26.06 7.65 13.36
C TYR A 114 -24.98 7.24 12.34
N GLU A 115 -23.84 7.87 12.27
CA GLU A 115 -22.72 7.48 11.42
C GLU A 115 -21.45 7.47 12.25
N SER A 116 -20.82 6.32 12.45
CA SER A 116 -19.45 6.29 12.96
C SER A 116 -18.53 6.91 11.89
N LYS A 117 -18.55 8.24 11.80
CA LYS A 117 -17.59 8.99 11.00
C LYS A 117 -16.33 9.07 11.82
N PHE A 118 -15.26 8.56 11.24
CA PHE A 118 -13.93 8.85 11.74
C PHE A 118 -13.67 10.33 11.52
N SER A 119 -13.32 11.03 12.58
CA SER A 119 -12.91 12.43 12.51
C SER A 119 -11.41 12.55 12.58
N LEU A 120 -10.88 13.63 12.08
CA LEU A 120 -9.49 13.98 12.30
C LEU A 120 -9.15 13.98 13.77
N ASN A 121 -8.03 13.35 14.10
CA ASN A 121 -7.47 13.39 15.43
C ASN A 121 -6.79 14.73 15.68
N ILE A 122 -6.50 15.04 16.94
CA ILE A 122 -5.66 16.18 17.29
C ILE A 122 -4.20 15.81 17.01
N ASN A 123 -3.47 16.69 16.32
CA ASN A 123 -2.04 16.50 16.13
C ASN A 123 -1.28 17.02 17.36
N PRO A 124 -0.69 16.16 18.19
CA PRO A 124 0.02 16.59 19.41
C PRO A 124 1.47 17.01 19.12
N GLU A 125 1.93 16.86 17.87
CA GLU A 125 3.34 17.04 17.53
C GLU A 125 3.74 18.51 17.48
N ARG A 126 5.01 18.75 17.81
CA ARG A 126 5.67 20.05 17.73
C ARG A 126 7.03 19.87 17.08
N ASP A 127 7.40 20.79 16.20
CA ASP A 127 8.69 20.81 15.50
C ASP A 127 9.01 19.46 14.83
N ALA A 128 7.97 18.82 14.24
CA ALA A 128 8.07 17.48 13.68
C ALA A 128 8.04 17.51 12.15
N VAL A 129 8.76 16.57 11.54
CA VAL A 129 8.76 16.34 10.09
C VAL A 129 7.99 15.06 9.77
N PHE A 130 6.82 15.22 9.16
CA PHE A 130 6.01 14.12 8.66
C PHE A 130 6.55 13.69 7.30
N ILE A 131 6.91 12.43 7.18
CA ILE A 131 7.40 11.82 5.94
C ILE A 131 6.42 10.73 5.53
N VAL A 132 5.81 10.90 4.37
CA VAL A 132 4.83 9.98 3.81
C VAL A 132 5.44 9.28 2.61
N ASP A 133 5.70 7.98 2.71
CA ASP A 133 6.14 7.16 1.59
C ASP A 133 4.95 6.57 0.83
N GLU A 134 5.16 6.13 -0.42
CA GLU A 134 4.14 5.63 -1.35
C GLU A 134 2.97 6.64 -1.52
N ALA A 135 3.28 7.94 -1.56
CA ALA A 135 2.28 9.00 -1.71
C ALA A 135 1.51 8.92 -3.04
N SER A 136 2.00 8.17 -4.03
CA SER A 136 1.29 7.89 -5.29
C SER A 136 -0.10 7.28 -5.11
N MET A 137 -0.35 6.62 -3.97
CA MET A 137 -1.62 5.98 -3.64
C MET A 137 -2.65 6.91 -2.98
N LEU A 138 -2.28 8.16 -2.66
CA LEU A 138 -3.18 9.08 -1.96
C LEU A 138 -4.22 9.66 -2.90
N SER A 139 -5.50 9.45 -2.56
CA SER A 139 -6.63 10.01 -3.30
C SER A 139 -6.97 11.42 -2.80
N ASP A 140 -7.42 12.27 -3.72
CA ASP A 140 -7.93 13.62 -3.45
C ASP A 140 -9.44 13.74 -3.76
N GLY A 141 -10.07 12.66 -4.19
CA GLY A 141 -11.51 12.62 -4.45
C GLY A 141 -12.31 12.28 -3.21
N ALA A 142 -13.39 13.02 -2.97
CA ALA A 142 -14.38 12.63 -1.99
C ALA A 142 -15.12 11.39 -2.50
N SER A 143 -15.00 10.27 -1.80
CA SER A 143 -15.82 9.09 -2.09
C SER A 143 -17.23 9.31 -1.52
N ASP A 144 -18.27 9.10 -2.34
CA ASP A 144 -19.65 9.09 -1.87
C ASP A 144 -19.80 8.09 -0.72
N GLY A 145 -20.20 8.59 0.46
CA GLY A 145 -20.31 7.79 1.68
C GLY A 145 -18.99 7.61 2.46
N ALA A 146 -18.07 8.58 2.37
CA ALA A 146 -16.81 8.55 3.09
C ALA A 146 -17.01 8.33 4.60
N LEU A 147 -16.48 7.23 5.11
CA LEU A 147 -16.46 6.90 6.53
C LEU A 147 -15.44 7.75 7.31
N PHE A 148 -14.50 8.39 6.60
CA PHE A 148 -13.37 9.12 7.16
C PHE A 148 -13.40 10.60 6.79
N GLY A 149 -13.26 11.47 7.79
CA GLY A 149 -12.98 12.88 7.65
C GLY A 149 -13.78 13.63 6.58
N SER A 150 -13.08 14.30 5.67
CA SER A 150 -13.67 15.01 4.53
C SER A 150 -14.01 14.08 3.35
N GLY A 151 -13.47 12.84 3.36
CA GLY A 151 -13.52 11.91 2.24
C GLY A 151 -12.30 11.99 1.31
N SER A 152 -11.49 13.03 1.41
CA SER A 152 -10.18 13.15 0.75
C SER A 152 -9.06 12.87 1.75
N LEU A 153 -8.35 11.74 1.55
CA LEU A 153 -7.24 11.37 2.43
C LEU A 153 -6.10 12.38 2.37
N LEU A 154 -5.82 12.92 1.18
CA LEU A 154 -4.78 13.92 0.98
C LEU A 154 -5.11 15.23 1.71
N GLN A 155 -6.34 15.73 1.56
CA GLN A 155 -6.80 16.94 2.24
C GLN A 155 -6.72 16.79 3.77
N ASP A 156 -7.22 15.66 4.29
CA ASP A 156 -7.25 15.37 5.71
C ASP A 156 -5.82 15.25 6.28
N LEU A 157 -4.90 14.64 5.54
CA LEU A 157 -3.48 14.56 5.92
C LEU A 157 -2.84 15.94 6.03
N VAL A 158 -3.01 16.80 5.01
CA VAL A 158 -2.47 18.17 5.01
C VAL A 158 -3.05 18.97 6.18
N GLN A 159 -4.36 18.89 6.40
CA GLN A 159 -5.03 19.57 7.51
C GLN A 159 -4.53 19.07 8.86
N TYR A 160 -4.35 17.75 9.03
CA TYR A 160 -3.82 17.16 10.25
C TYR A 160 -2.42 17.66 10.55
N VAL A 161 -1.50 17.62 9.58
CA VAL A 161 -0.12 18.09 9.79
C VAL A 161 -0.08 19.56 10.19
N ARG A 162 -0.85 20.41 9.50
CA ARG A 162 -0.95 21.85 9.78
C ARG A 162 -1.60 22.20 11.13
N SER A 163 -2.41 21.30 11.68
CA SER A 163 -2.99 21.49 13.02
C SER A 163 -1.97 21.32 14.15
N GLY A 164 -0.80 20.76 13.87
CA GLY A 164 0.33 20.70 14.80
C GLY A 164 1.11 22.01 14.84
N ARG A 165 2.03 22.12 15.79
CA ARG A 165 2.86 23.33 15.93
C ARG A 165 4.19 23.15 15.19
N ALA A 166 4.47 24.01 14.21
CA ALA A 166 5.72 23.98 13.45
C ALA A 166 6.02 22.59 12.80
N CYS A 167 4.98 21.94 12.29
CA CYS A 167 5.11 20.65 11.63
C CYS A 167 5.29 20.82 10.11
N ARG A 168 6.10 19.98 9.50
CA ARG A 168 6.39 19.96 8.06
C ARG A 168 5.88 18.67 7.43
N LEU A 169 5.54 18.73 6.14
CA LEU A 169 5.06 17.57 5.36
C LEU A 169 5.96 17.31 4.16
N ILE A 170 6.49 16.10 4.07
CA ILE A 170 7.24 15.57 2.94
C ILE A 170 6.45 14.41 2.36
N LEU A 171 6.04 14.52 1.10
CA LEU A 171 5.38 13.46 0.34
C LEU A 171 6.41 12.83 -0.60
N VAL A 172 6.56 11.51 -0.54
CA VAL A 172 7.51 10.76 -1.37
C VAL A 172 6.73 9.68 -2.14
N GLY A 173 6.95 9.58 -3.44
CA GLY A 173 6.27 8.58 -4.25
C GLY A 173 6.88 8.44 -5.63
N ASP A 174 6.16 7.73 -6.49
CA ASP A 174 6.57 7.42 -7.86
C ASP A 174 5.39 7.62 -8.81
N SER A 175 5.44 8.67 -9.62
CA SER A 175 4.37 9.05 -10.54
C SER A 175 4.20 8.12 -11.75
N ALA A 176 5.16 7.23 -12.00
CA ALA A 176 5.05 6.21 -13.04
C ALA A 176 4.26 4.98 -12.58
N GLN A 177 4.05 4.80 -11.27
CA GLN A 177 3.19 3.75 -10.73
C GLN A 177 1.71 4.02 -10.99
N LEU A 178 0.88 3.01 -10.72
CA LEU A 178 -0.57 3.16 -10.78
C LEU A 178 -1.05 4.26 -9.82
N PRO A 179 -1.90 5.17 -10.29
CA PRO A 179 -2.55 6.15 -9.43
C PRO A 179 -3.60 5.48 -8.53
N PRO A 180 -4.23 6.23 -7.60
CA PRO A 180 -5.37 5.74 -6.85
C PRO A 180 -6.49 5.26 -7.77
N VAL A 181 -7.24 4.24 -7.33
CA VAL A 181 -8.33 3.65 -8.12
C VAL A 181 -9.33 4.72 -8.53
N GLY A 182 -9.60 4.81 -9.83
CA GLY A 182 -10.52 5.80 -10.41
C GLY A 182 -9.91 7.18 -10.67
N ALA A 183 -8.60 7.34 -10.51
CA ALA A 183 -7.88 8.57 -10.86
C ALA A 183 -6.94 8.34 -12.07
N ASP A 184 -6.81 9.36 -12.91
CA ASP A 184 -5.92 9.32 -14.09
C ASP A 184 -4.45 9.62 -13.74
N PHE A 185 -4.18 10.19 -12.58
CA PHE A 185 -2.85 10.53 -12.07
C PHE A 185 -2.82 10.52 -10.54
N SER A 186 -1.63 10.63 -9.96
CA SER A 186 -1.43 10.66 -8.51
C SER A 186 -1.52 12.09 -7.97
N PRO A 187 -2.63 12.50 -7.32
CA PRO A 187 -2.83 13.89 -6.89
C PRO A 187 -1.73 14.41 -5.97
N ALA A 188 -1.24 13.58 -5.07
CA ALA A 188 -0.19 13.94 -4.11
C ALA A 188 1.20 14.16 -4.73
N LEU A 189 1.40 13.75 -5.99
CA LEU A 189 2.65 13.94 -6.74
C LEU A 189 2.49 14.94 -7.90
N ASP A 190 1.26 15.37 -8.18
CA ASP A 190 0.97 16.38 -9.21
C ASP A 190 1.17 17.80 -8.67
N GLU A 191 2.07 18.56 -9.29
CA GLU A 191 2.42 19.89 -8.83
C GLU A 191 1.23 20.86 -8.86
N ALA A 192 0.38 20.78 -9.89
CA ALA A 192 -0.77 21.66 -10.03
C ALA A 192 -1.80 21.41 -8.92
N THR A 193 -2.09 20.14 -8.63
CA THR A 193 -2.97 19.74 -7.54
C THR A 193 -2.38 20.15 -6.18
N MET A 194 -1.11 19.89 -5.94
CA MET A 194 -0.48 20.20 -4.66
C MET A 194 -0.39 21.71 -4.38
N ARG A 195 -0.25 22.54 -5.41
CA ARG A 195 -0.31 24.01 -5.28
C ARG A 195 -1.66 24.54 -4.79
N THR A 196 -2.74 23.77 -4.91
CA THR A 196 -4.04 24.14 -4.32
C THR A 196 -4.03 24.08 -2.79
N TYR A 197 -3.10 23.27 -2.24
CA TYR A 197 -2.88 23.15 -0.81
C TYR A 197 -1.86 24.16 -0.25
N GLY A 198 -1.13 24.88 -1.09
CA GLY A 198 -0.17 25.91 -0.67
C GLY A 198 1.09 25.93 -1.52
N ASP A 199 2.15 26.57 -1.02
CA ASP A 199 3.43 26.60 -1.70
C ASP A 199 4.13 25.25 -1.64
N VAL A 200 4.69 24.81 -2.79
CA VAL A 200 5.27 23.48 -2.97
C VAL A 200 6.73 23.57 -3.40
N VAL A 201 7.58 22.83 -2.68
CA VAL A 201 8.95 22.57 -3.11
C VAL A 201 8.98 21.22 -3.82
N TYR A 202 9.19 21.23 -5.12
CA TYR A 202 9.18 20.01 -5.93
C TYR A 202 10.59 19.51 -6.24
N GLY A 203 10.80 18.21 -6.03
CA GLY A 203 12.04 17.51 -6.35
C GLY A 203 11.80 16.23 -7.14
N THR A 204 12.69 15.93 -8.10
CA THR A 204 12.61 14.71 -8.90
C THR A 204 13.93 13.94 -8.80
N MET A 205 13.82 12.61 -8.60
CA MET A 205 14.95 11.66 -8.67
C MET A 205 14.69 10.72 -9.85
N ASP A 206 15.42 10.88 -10.92
CA ASP A 206 15.30 10.15 -12.19
C ASP A 206 16.54 9.30 -12.54
N GLU A 207 17.68 9.55 -11.89
CA GLU A 207 18.93 8.83 -12.11
C GLU A 207 18.94 7.50 -11.36
N VAL A 208 19.07 6.37 -12.07
CA VAL A 208 19.20 5.04 -11.47
C VAL A 208 20.60 4.88 -10.88
N VAL A 209 20.69 4.37 -9.65
CA VAL A 209 21.98 4.18 -8.96
C VAL A 209 22.80 3.07 -9.63
N ARG A 210 24.07 3.31 -9.90
CA ARG A 210 24.97 2.42 -10.68
C ARG A 210 25.04 0.96 -10.15
N GLN A 211 24.88 0.75 -8.85
CA GLN A 211 24.92 -0.59 -8.25
C GLN A 211 23.74 -1.49 -8.70
N GLU A 212 22.67 -0.90 -9.19
CA GLU A 212 21.47 -1.59 -9.69
C GLU A 212 21.47 -1.75 -11.22
N ALA A 213 22.50 -1.26 -11.90
CA ALA A 213 22.63 -1.31 -13.38
C ALA A 213 22.73 -2.74 -13.96
N GLN A 214 22.97 -3.76 -13.13
CA GLN A 214 23.01 -5.17 -13.53
C GLN A 214 21.67 -5.90 -13.34
N SER A 215 20.64 -5.20 -12.83
CA SER A 215 19.32 -5.78 -12.62
C SER A 215 18.46 -5.64 -13.87
N GLY A 216 18.04 -6.76 -14.42
CA GLY A 216 17.05 -6.82 -15.52
C GLY A 216 15.69 -6.29 -15.10
N ILE A 217 15.32 -6.47 -13.84
CA ILE A 217 14.07 -5.92 -13.28
C ILE A 217 14.08 -4.39 -13.44
N LEU A 218 15.14 -3.72 -12.98
CA LEU A 218 15.24 -2.26 -13.05
C LEU A 218 15.48 -1.75 -14.47
N PHE A 219 16.25 -2.48 -15.29
CA PHE A 219 16.46 -2.14 -16.68
C PHE A 219 15.12 -2.09 -17.42
N ASN A 220 14.33 -3.16 -17.32
CA ASN A 220 13.04 -3.28 -18.01
C ASN A 220 11.97 -2.33 -17.40
N ALA A 221 11.97 -2.11 -16.10
CA ALA A 221 11.12 -1.10 -15.48
C ALA A 221 11.47 0.31 -15.98
N THR A 222 12.77 0.63 -16.14
CA THR A 222 13.22 1.93 -16.68
C THR A 222 12.80 2.10 -18.13
N LEU A 223 12.86 1.03 -18.96
CA LEU A 223 12.34 1.04 -20.33
C LEU A 223 10.86 1.45 -20.35
N VAL A 224 10.02 0.78 -19.56
CA VAL A 224 8.57 1.09 -19.48
C VAL A 224 8.34 2.53 -19.00
N ARG A 225 9.11 2.99 -18.01
CA ARG A 225 9.06 4.37 -17.54
C ARG A 225 9.39 5.38 -18.65
N CYS A 226 10.45 5.15 -19.41
CA CYS A 226 10.83 6.01 -20.53
C CYS A 226 9.74 6.06 -21.62
N MET A 227 9.04 4.97 -21.85
CA MET A 227 7.88 4.94 -22.76
C MET A 227 6.74 5.82 -22.22
N LEU A 228 6.43 5.70 -20.92
CA LEU A 228 5.42 6.55 -20.25
C LEU A 228 5.75 8.04 -20.36
N GLU A 229 7.00 8.43 -20.09
CA GLU A 229 7.47 9.82 -20.17
C GLU A 229 7.39 10.40 -21.58
N ARG A 230 7.68 9.57 -22.60
CA ARG A 230 7.64 9.95 -24.02
C ARG A 230 6.25 9.84 -24.64
N GLY A 231 5.26 9.31 -23.92
CA GLY A 231 3.91 9.07 -24.45
C GLY A 231 3.88 7.97 -25.53
N ILE A 232 4.80 7.02 -25.49
CA ILE A 232 4.85 5.88 -26.42
C ILE A 232 3.94 4.79 -25.85
N HIS A 233 2.87 4.45 -26.59
CA HIS A 233 1.88 3.44 -26.20
C HIS A 233 2.01 2.21 -27.12
N GLU A 234 3.17 1.59 -27.07
CA GLU A 234 3.51 0.37 -27.83
C GLU A 234 3.85 -0.76 -26.86
N ILE A 235 3.91 -2.00 -27.34
CA ILE A 235 4.36 -3.14 -26.55
C ILE A 235 5.85 -2.93 -26.22
N PRO A 236 6.22 -2.91 -24.90
CA PRO A 236 7.63 -2.80 -24.55
C PRO A 236 8.39 -4.07 -24.95
N HIS A 237 9.57 -3.88 -25.52
CA HIS A 237 10.47 -4.99 -25.86
C HIS A 237 11.46 -5.20 -24.72
N PHE A 238 11.21 -6.22 -23.90
CA PHE A 238 12.02 -6.50 -22.72
C PHE A 238 13.35 -7.17 -23.08
N GLU A 239 14.41 -6.76 -22.39
CA GLU A 239 15.72 -7.41 -22.46
C GLU A 239 15.76 -8.60 -21.50
N MET A 240 15.99 -9.81 -22.05
CA MET A 240 15.91 -11.09 -21.33
C MET A 240 17.27 -11.63 -20.87
N GLY A 241 18.38 -10.95 -21.13
CA GLY A 241 19.75 -11.44 -20.83
C GLY A 241 20.16 -11.37 -19.34
N PHE A 242 19.24 -11.10 -18.45
CA PHE A 242 19.52 -10.90 -17.01
C PHE A 242 19.12 -12.13 -16.17
N ALA A 243 19.91 -12.41 -15.14
CA ALA A 243 19.69 -13.54 -14.26
C ALA A 243 18.44 -13.39 -13.36
N ASP A 244 18.00 -12.16 -13.09
CA ASP A 244 16.89 -11.82 -12.21
C ASP A 244 15.54 -11.61 -12.96
N PHE A 245 15.53 -11.76 -14.31
CA PHE A 245 14.37 -11.49 -15.14
C PHE A 245 14.17 -12.61 -16.16
N GLU A 246 13.09 -13.39 -16.06
CA GLU A 246 12.85 -14.62 -16.83
C GLU A 246 11.41 -14.66 -17.37
N ALA A 247 11.21 -15.17 -18.58
CA ALA A 247 9.90 -15.53 -19.10
C ALA A 247 9.59 -16.99 -18.78
N VAL A 248 8.37 -17.27 -18.32
CA VAL A 248 7.91 -18.61 -17.92
C VAL A 248 6.62 -18.94 -18.63
N GLU A 249 6.60 -20.08 -19.32
CA GLU A 249 5.38 -20.62 -19.90
C GLU A 249 4.49 -21.28 -18.82
N GLY A 250 3.18 -21.38 -19.13
CA GLY A 250 2.22 -21.91 -18.16
C GLY A 250 2.51 -23.33 -17.69
N GLY A 251 3.21 -24.14 -18.48
CA GLY A 251 3.63 -25.51 -18.12
C GLY A 251 4.63 -25.52 -16.97
N ASP A 252 5.57 -24.59 -16.97
CA ASP A 252 6.68 -24.54 -16.02
C ASP A 252 6.36 -23.66 -14.79
N PHE A 253 5.26 -22.93 -14.83
CA PHE A 253 4.88 -21.97 -13.79
C PHE A 253 4.82 -22.59 -12.39
N LEU A 254 4.18 -23.76 -12.25
CA LEU A 254 4.00 -24.39 -10.93
C LEU A 254 5.33 -24.86 -10.33
N GLU A 255 6.22 -25.40 -11.17
CA GLU A 255 7.56 -25.83 -10.76
C GLU A 255 8.39 -24.62 -10.29
N LYS A 256 8.43 -23.55 -11.09
CA LYS A 256 9.12 -22.30 -10.72
C LYS A 256 8.55 -21.65 -9.47
N LEU A 257 7.24 -21.69 -9.28
CA LEU A 257 6.60 -21.16 -8.09
C LEU A 257 7.00 -21.98 -6.85
N GLN A 258 7.02 -23.32 -6.95
CA GLN A 258 7.46 -24.19 -5.87
C GLN A 258 8.93 -23.93 -5.51
N GLU A 259 9.83 -23.81 -6.50
CA GLU A 259 11.23 -23.44 -6.27
C GLU A 259 11.36 -22.12 -5.48
N CYS A 260 10.52 -21.11 -5.83
CA CYS A 260 10.51 -19.84 -5.13
C CYS A 260 9.96 -19.95 -3.71
N TYR A 261 8.94 -20.76 -3.47
CA TYR A 261 8.41 -21.02 -2.14
C TYR A 261 9.44 -21.71 -1.25
N ASP A 262 10.17 -22.67 -1.79
CA ASP A 262 11.21 -23.40 -1.07
C ASP A 262 12.41 -22.49 -0.73
N ARG A 263 12.76 -21.58 -1.64
CA ARG A 263 13.90 -20.67 -1.50
C ARG A 263 13.60 -19.42 -0.65
N TYR A 264 12.45 -18.80 -0.85
CA TYR A 264 12.12 -17.49 -0.29
C TYR A 264 11.00 -17.54 0.74
N GLY A 265 10.18 -18.58 0.72
CA GLY A 265 8.96 -18.68 1.51
C GLY A 265 7.74 -18.11 0.78
N ARG A 266 6.56 -18.49 1.28
CA ARG A 266 5.26 -18.06 0.71
C ARG A 266 4.99 -16.56 0.93
N ASP A 267 5.52 -16.00 2.01
CA ASP A 267 5.34 -14.59 2.38
C ASP A 267 6.14 -13.65 1.46
N GLU A 268 7.25 -14.15 0.87
CA GLU A 268 8.17 -13.40 0.01
C GLU A 268 8.01 -13.74 -1.49
N THR A 269 6.95 -14.48 -1.85
CA THR A 269 6.66 -14.87 -3.24
C THR A 269 5.20 -14.57 -3.56
N ILE A 270 4.95 -13.88 -4.69
CA ILE A 270 3.59 -13.46 -5.06
C ILE A 270 3.36 -13.55 -6.57
N VAL A 271 2.09 -13.79 -6.94
CA VAL A 271 1.62 -13.67 -8.33
C VAL A 271 0.82 -12.36 -8.47
N ILE A 272 1.18 -11.52 -9.44
CA ILE A 272 0.49 -10.26 -9.72
C ILE A 272 -0.35 -10.41 -10.99
N THR A 273 -1.63 -10.08 -10.88
CA THR A 273 -2.59 -10.23 -11.97
C THR A 273 -3.32 -8.91 -12.30
N ARG A 274 -3.98 -8.87 -13.45
CA ARG A 274 -4.76 -7.72 -13.90
C ARG A 274 -6.15 -7.66 -13.25
N SER A 275 -6.74 -8.79 -12.84
CA SER A 275 -8.11 -8.85 -12.34
C SER A 275 -8.29 -9.83 -11.19
N ASN A 276 -9.30 -9.59 -10.35
CA ASN A 276 -9.67 -10.51 -9.27
C ASN A 276 -10.03 -11.90 -9.80
N LYS A 277 -10.69 -11.98 -10.96
CA LYS A 277 -11.03 -13.26 -11.59
C LYS A 277 -9.79 -14.11 -11.87
N ARG A 278 -8.73 -13.48 -12.40
CA ARG A 278 -7.46 -14.18 -12.64
C ARG A 278 -6.74 -14.51 -11.33
N ALA A 279 -6.73 -13.58 -10.38
CA ALA A 279 -6.16 -13.83 -9.06
C ALA A 279 -6.82 -15.04 -8.39
N ASN A 280 -8.15 -15.14 -8.42
CA ASN A 280 -8.89 -16.28 -7.88
C ASN A 280 -8.48 -17.61 -8.55
N ARG A 281 -8.33 -17.63 -9.89
CA ARG A 281 -7.87 -18.83 -10.63
C ARG A 281 -6.46 -19.25 -10.23
N TYR A 282 -5.54 -18.31 -10.09
CA TYR A 282 -4.19 -18.60 -9.60
C TYR A 282 -4.21 -19.09 -8.16
N ASN A 283 -4.96 -18.43 -7.28
CA ASN A 283 -5.10 -18.84 -5.88
C ASN A 283 -5.63 -20.29 -5.76
N GLU A 284 -6.67 -20.63 -6.52
CA GLU A 284 -7.22 -22.00 -6.56
C GLU A 284 -6.18 -23.00 -7.12
N GLY A 285 -5.53 -22.67 -8.25
CA GLY A 285 -4.51 -23.52 -8.84
C GLY A 285 -3.29 -23.74 -7.94
N ILE A 286 -2.83 -22.69 -7.26
CA ILE A 286 -1.71 -22.76 -6.32
C ILE A 286 -2.08 -23.65 -5.12
N ARG A 287 -3.25 -23.40 -4.51
CA ARG A 287 -3.69 -24.20 -3.37
C ARG A 287 -3.82 -25.67 -3.71
N ARG A 288 -4.45 -25.98 -4.86
CA ARG A 288 -4.69 -27.36 -5.27
C ARG A 288 -3.42 -28.09 -5.70
N ASN A 289 -2.56 -27.45 -6.55
CA ASN A 289 -1.48 -28.17 -7.23
C ASN A 289 -0.11 -27.98 -6.53
N VAL A 290 0.10 -26.90 -5.79
CA VAL A 290 1.38 -26.60 -5.11
C VAL A 290 1.28 -26.89 -3.62
N LEU A 291 0.17 -26.47 -2.99
CA LEU A 291 0.00 -26.62 -1.55
C LEU A 291 -0.76 -27.90 -1.17
N CYS A 292 -1.30 -28.63 -2.15
CA CYS A 292 -2.08 -29.84 -1.96
C CYS A 292 -3.26 -29.67 -0.99
N ALA A 293 -3.87 -28.47 -0.99
CA ALA A 293 -5.01 -28.16 -0.14
C ALA A 293 -6.24 -28.95 -0.61
N GLU A 294 -6.89 -29.64 0.32
CA GLU A 294 -8.08 -30.47 0.07
C GLU A 294 -9.38 -29.69 0.38
N GLU A 295 -9.34 -28.80 1.37
CA GLU A 295 -10.51 -28.05 1.83
C GLU A 295 -10.64 -26.70 1.12
N GLU A 296 -11.86 -26.11 1.15
CA GLU A 296 -12.10 -24.75 0.61
C GLU A 296 -11.19 -23.71 1.25
N ILE A 297 -10.91 -23.85 2.54
CA ILE A 297 -9.99 -23.02 3.33
C ILE A 297 -9.44 -23.86 4.49
N GLU A 298 -8.16 -23.76 4.77
CA GLU A 298 -7.52 -24.55 5.83
C GLU A 298 -6.44 -23.76 6.58
N SER A 299 -6.04 -24.29 7.75
CA SER A 299 -4.97 -23.70 8.54
C SER A 299 -3.66 -23.64 7.75
N GLY A 300 -2.97 -22.51 7.81
CA GLY A 300 -1.78 -22.23 7.02
C GLY A 300 -2.05 -21.42 5.76
N ASP A 301 -3.32 -21.23 5.36
CA ASP A 301 -3.65 -20.38 4.24
C ASP A 301 -3.25 -18.92 4.48
N MET A 302 -2.76 -18.29 3.41
CA MET A 302 -2.45 -16.88 3.39
C MET A 302 -3.65 -16.10 2.85
N LEU A 303 -4.13 -15.18 3.66
CA LEU A 303 -5.32 -14.38 3.40
C LEU A 303 -4.96 -12.89 3.32
N MET A 304 -5.68 -12.15 2.48
CA MET A 304 -5.66 -10.70 2.45
C MET A 304 -7.03 -10.17 2.89
N VAL A 305 -7.03 -9.24 3.83
CA VAL A 305 -8.22 -8.50 4.23
C VAL A 305 -8.63 -7.55 3.12
N VAL A 306 -9.90 -7.57 2.72
CA VAL A 306 -10.37 -6.79 1.57
C VAL A 306 -11.32 -5.64 1.93
N LYS A 307 -11.55 -5.45 3.22
CA LYS A 307 -12.32 -4.33 3.78
C LYS A 307 -11.81 -4.01 5.18
N ASN A 308 -11.66 -2.72 5.50
CA ASN A 308 -11.26 -2.31 6.84
C ASN A 308 -12.21 -2.88 7.90
N ASN A 309 -11.64 -3.41 8.98
CA ASN A 309 -12.39 -3.93 10.11
C ASN A 309 -11.90 -3.29 11.42
N TYR A 310 -12.83 -2.67 12.12
CA TYR A 310 -12.56 -1.95 13.39
C TYR A 310 -13.08 -2.75 14.59
N TYR A 311 -14.09 -3.57 14.37
CA TYR A 311 -14.83 -4.26 15.41
C TYR A 311 -13.94 -5.20 16.23
N TYR A 312 -13.24 -6.13 15.59
CA TYR A 312 -12.48 -7.14 16.31
C TYR A 312 -11.29 -6.58 17.09
N PRO A 313 -10.47 -5.64 16.56
CA PRO A 313 -9.41 -5.02 17.36
C PRO A 313 -9.96 -4.24 18.55
N GLU A 314 -11.11 -3.56 18.44
CA GLU A 314 -11.75 -2.82 19.53
C GLU A 314 -12.26 -3.74 20.65
N HIS A 315 -12.73 -4.94 20.28
CA HIS A 315 -13.27 -5.93 21.22
C HIS A 315 -12.24 -6.95 21.73
N THR A 316 -10.95 -6.75 21.40
CA THR A 316 -9.86 -7.64 21.84
C THR A 316 -8.91 -6.87 22.77
N GLU A 317 -8.90 -7.26 24.03
CA GLU A 317 -8.05 -6.64 25.03
C GLU A 317 -6.55 -6.81 24.69
N GLY A 318 -5.79 -5.73 24.74
CA GLY A 318 -4.36 -5.74 24.42
C GLY A 318 -4.01 -5.87 22.95
N CYS A 319 -4.99 -5.77 22.02
CA CYS A 319 -4.72 -5.81 20.61
C CYS A 319 -3.78 -4.67 20.17
N PRO A 320 -2.65 -4.95 19.50
CA PRO A 320 -1.71 -3.92 19.07
C PRO A 320 -2.21 -3.10 17.87
N MET A 321 -3.31 -3.56 17.23
CA MET A 321 -3.94 -2.91 16.09
C MET A 321 -5.17 -2.10 16.53
N ASN A 322 -5.34 -0.89 16.00
CA ASN A 322 -6.58 -0.12 16.23
C ASN A 322 -7.69 -0.58 15.26
N PHE A 323 -7.31 -1.13 14.12
CA PHE A 323 -8.20 -1.72 13.11
C PHE A 323 -7.36 -2.62 12.19
N ILE A 324 -8.03 -3.50 11.45
CA ILE A 324 -7.44 -4.29 10.38
C ILE A 324 -7.66 -3.52 9.08
N ALA A 325 -6.60 -3.20 8.35
CA ALA A 325 -6.71 -2.43 7.12
C ALA A 325 -7.04 -3.31 5.90
N ASN A 326 -7.70 -2.71 4.91
CA ASN A 326 -7.80 -3.31 3.58
C ASN A 326 -6.37 -3.43 2.98
N GLY A 327 -6.01 -4.64 2.56
CA GLY A 327 -4.67 -4.98 2.07
C GLY A 327 -3.76 -5.64 3.11
N ASP A 328 -4.14 -5.67 4.39
CA ASP A 328 -3.38 -6.42 5.41
C ASP A 328 -3.38 -7.91 5.08
N ILE A 329 -2.21 -8.52 5.21
CA ILE A 329 -2.02 -9.96 5.00
C ILE A 329 -2.05 -10.66 6.35
N ALA A 330 -2.78 -11.77 6.40
CA ALA A 330 -2.87 -12.60 7.59
C ALA A 330 -2.66 -14.08 7.22
N ARG A 331 -2.02 -14.82 8.12
CA ARG A 331 -1.96 -16.28 8.07
C ARG A 331 -3.08 -16.87 8.90
N LEU A 332 -3.84 -17.78 8.33
CA LEU A 332 -4.89 -18.51 9.03
C LEU A 332 -4.26 -19.56 9.95
N LYS A 333 -4.26 -19.31 11.24
CA LYS A 333 -3.69 -20.24 12.25
C LYS A 333 -4.65 -21.36 12.61
N ARG A 334 -5.90 -21.01 12.83
CA ARG A 334 -6.96 -21.96 13.23
C ARG A 334 -8.29 -21.56 12.61
N LEU A 335 -9.07 -22.57 12.28
CA LEU A 335 -10.40 -22.41 11.73
C LEU A 335 -11.37 -23.30 12.53
N ARG A 336 -12.51 -22.74 12.92
CA ARG A 336 -13.53 -23.43 13.70
C ARG A 336 -14.91 -22.95 13.32
N ARG A 337 -15.93 -23.77 13.59
CA ARG A 337 -17.34 -23.41 13.45
C ARG A 337 -17.67 -22.79 12.11
N PHE A 338 -17.86 -23.63 11.12
CA PHE A 338 -18.55 -23.21 9.90
C PHE A 338 -20.04 -23.03 10.22
N GLU A 339 -20.59 -21.90 9.85
CA GLU A 339 -21.99 -21.59 10.06
C GLU A 339 -22.56 -20.81 8.88
N GLU A 340 -23.84 -21.03 8.60
CA GLU A 340 -24.57 -20.30 7.59
C GLU A 340 -25.65 -19.46 8.29
N PHE A 341 -25.52 -18.14 8.21
CA PHE A 341 -26.45 -17.18 8.81
C PHE A 341 -26.70 -16.04 7.84
N TYR A 342 -27.91 -15.50 7.87
CA TYR A 342 -28.32 -14.35 7.05
C TYR A 342 -28.10 -14.56 5.54
N GLY A 343 -28.08 -15.82 5.08
CA GLY A 343 -27.81 -16.21 3.70
C GLY A 343 -26.34 -16.01 3.29
N PHE A 344 -25.41 -16.03 4.26
CA PHE A 344 -23.95 -15.98 4.06
C PHE A 344 -23.26 -17.05 4.90
N ARG A 345 -22.06 -17.46 4.46
CA ARG A 345 -21.21 -18.45 5.12
C ARG A 345 -20.13 -17.78 5.94
N PHE A 346 -20.00 -18.19 7.18
CA PHE A 346 -19.01 -17.67 8.12
C PHE A 346 -18.18 -18.79 8.73
N ALA A 347 -17.01 -18.42 9.26
CA ALA A 347 -16.24 -19.30 10.13
C ALA A 347 -15.52 -18.48 11.20
N ASN A 348 -15.33 -19.07 12.39
CA ASN A 348 -14.50 -18.47 13.41
C ASN A 348 -13.03 -18.83 13.10
N ALA A 349 -12.17 -17.84 13.05
CA ALA A 349 -10.77 -17.95 12.68
C ALA A 349 -9.87 -17.29 13.70
N VAL A 350 -8.65 -17.82 13.84
CA VAL A 350 -7.53 -17.09 14.44
C VAL A 350 -6.61 -16.68 13.30
N LEU A 351 -6.50 -15.37 13.08
CA LEU A 351 -5.64 -14.76 12.09
C LEU A 351 -4.38 -14.23 12.76
N GLU A 352 -3.21 -14.59 12.22
CA GLU A 352 -1.91 -14.05 12.59
C GLU A 352 -1.50 -13.00 11.56
N PHE A 353 -1.12 -11.82 12.04
CA PHE A 353 -0.76 -10.69 11.19
C PHE A 353 0.76 -10.44 11.22
N PRO A 354 1.53 -10.90 10.22
CA PRO A 354 2.99 -10.74 10.20
C PRO A 354 3.44 -9.27 10.20
N ASP A 355 2.63 -8.37 9.65
CA ASP A 355 2.93 -6.93 9.60
C ASP A 355 2.73 -6.21 10.95
N TYR A 356 2.21 -6.92 11.96
CA TYR A 356 1.95 -6.41 13.31
C TYR A 356 2.61 -7.29 14.38
N ASP A 357 3.88 -7.65 14.15
CA ASP A 357 4.70 -8.49 15.06
C ASP A 357 4.05 -9.86 15.38
N ASP A 358 3.49 -10.50 14.34
CA ASP A 358 2.79 -11.81 14.40
C ASP A 358 1.61 -11.80 15.39
N ALA A 359 0.96 -10.66 15.57
CA ALA A 359 -0.21 -10.54 16.43
C ALA A 359 -1.32 -11.48 16.01
N GLU A 360 -1.83 -12.27 16.94
CA GLU A 360 -2.97 -13.16 16.73
C GLU A 360 -4.29 -12.46 17.10
N LEU A 361 -5.30 -12.62 16.28
CA LEU A 361 -6.62 -12.08 16.50
C LEU A 361 -7.69 -13.16 16.23
N GLU A 362 -8.51 -13.42 17.22
CA GLU A 362 -9.70 -14.26 17.05
C GLU A 362 -10.84 -13.44 16.46
N CYS A 363 -11.36 -13.86 15.31
CA CYS A 363 -12.39 -13.14 14.61
C CYS A 363 -13.30 -14.09 13.82
N ARG A 364 -14.46 -13.57 13.38
CA ARG A 364 -15.30 -14.23 12.39
C ARG A 364 -14.89 -13.76 11.00
N ILE A 365 -14.69 -14.68 10.07
CA ILE A 365 -14.42 -14.40 8.66
C ILE A 365 -15.64 -14.70 7.81
N LEU A 366 -15.79 -13.95 6.72
CA LEU A 366 -16.84 -14.15 5.72
C LEU A 366 -16.28 -14.95 4.54
N LEU A 367 -16.78 -16.16 4.34
CA LEU A 367 -16.25 -17.11 3.35
C LEU A 367 -16.67 -16.75 1.92
N ASP A 368 -17.86 -16.17 1.73
CA ASP A 368 -18.37 -15.83 0.40
C ASP A 368 -17.50 -14.81 -0.37
N THR A 369 -16.67 -14.02 0.33
CA THR A 369 -15.75 -13.09 -0.32
C THR A 369 -14.53 -13.77 -0.93
N ILE A 370 -14.18 -14.99 -0.50
CA ILE A 370 -12.97 -15.69 -0.92
C ILE A 370 -12.97 -15.93 -2.43
N ALA A 371 -14.03 -16.52 -2.95
CA ALA A 371 -14.17 -16.86 -4.37
C ALA A 371 -14.80 -15.76 -5.23
N SER A 372 -15.34 -14.69 -4.61
CA SER A 372 -16.01 -13.59 -5.32
C SER A 372 -15.06 -12.91 -6.32
N GLU A 373 -15.57 -12.56 -7.52
CA GLU A 373 -14.82 -11.72 -8.48
C GLU A 373 -14.80 -10.23 -8.06
N SER A 374 -15.72 -9.81 -7.18
CA SER A 374 -15.77 -8.46 -6.61
C SER A 374 -14.62 -8.24 -5.64
N PRO A 375 -14.10 -7.01 -5.47
CA PRO A 375 -13.04 -6.71 -4.51
C PRO A 375 -13.41 -7.03 -3.06
N SER A 376 -14.67 -6.85 -2.68
CA SER A 376 -15.29 -7.14 -1.38
C SER A 376 -16.77 -7.44 -1.60
N LEU A 377 -17.60 -7.57 -0.58
CA LEU A 377 -19.06 -7.61 -0.75
C LEU A 377 -19.55 -6.41 -1.58
N THR A 378 -20.39 -6.68 -2.55
CA THR A 378 -21.06 -5.64 -3.34
C THR A 378 -22.00 -4.80 -2.45
N ARG A 379 -22.44 -3.64 -2.94
CA ARG A 379 -23.43 -2.81 -2.23
C ARG A 379 -24.73 -3.59 -1.97
N GLU A 380 -25.16 -4.38 -2.93
CA GLU A 380 -26.38 -5.21 -2.83
C GLU A 380 -26.24 -6.29 -1.76
N GLU A 381 -25.12 -7.03 -1.77
CA GLU A 381 -24.81 -8.04 -0.76
C GLU A 381 -24.64 -7.44 0.63
N SER A 382 -23.97 -6.30 0.74
CA SER A 382 -23.81 -5.57 2.00
C SER A 382 -25.15 -5.08 2.55
N SER A 383 -26.04 -4.60 1.67
CA SER A 383 -27.40 -4.19 2.04
C SER A 383 -28.22 -5.39 2.46
N ARG A 384 -28.12 -6.53 1.73
CA ARG A 384 -28.80 -7.78 2.09
C ARG A 384 -28.37 -8.24 3.47
N LEU A 385 -27.06 -8.29 3.76
CA LEU A 385 -26.56 -8.66 5.08
C LEU A 385 -27.10 -7.73 6.17
N PHE A 386 -27.12 -6.42 5.93
CA PHE A 386 -27.68 -5.45 6.86
C PHE A 386 -29.14 -5.72 7.18
N TYR A 387 -30.00 -5.90 6.15
CA TYR A 387 -31.45 -6.14 6.36
C TYR A 387 -31.72 -7.50 6.99
N GLU A 388 -30.96 -8.53 6.68
CA GLU A 388 -31.12 -9.83 7.33
C GLU A 388 -30.73 -9.77 8.81
N VAL A 389 -29.65 -9.09 9.17
CA VAL A 389 -29.26 -8.87 10.57
C VAL A 389 -30.29 -7.96 11.30
N GLU A 390 -30.83 -6.95 10.61
CA GLU A 390 -31.86 -6.06 11.20
C GLU A 390 -33.09 -6.81 11.70
N LYS A 391 -33.44 -7.95 11.08
CA LYS A 391 -34.61 -8.76 11.49
C LYS A 391 -34.51 -9.24 12.94
N ASP A 392 -33.33 -9.50 13.46
CA ASP A 392 -33.10 -9.95 14.83
C ASP A 392 -33.33 -8.86 15.88
N TYR A 393 -33.40 -7.59 15.43
CA TYR A 393 -33.54 -6.42 16.31
C TYR A 393 -34.81 -5.62 16.07
N LEU A 394 -35.83 -6.20 15.40
CA LEU A 394 -37.12 -5.52 15.08
C LEU A 394 -37.97 -5.19 16.33
N ASP A 395 -37.73 -5.87 17.44
CA ASP A 395 -38.34 -5.60 18.75
C ASP A 395 -37.90 -4.25 19.33
N ILE A 396 -36.71 -3.75 18.90
CA ILE A 396 -36.19 -2.45 19.31
C ILE A 396 -36.89 -1.34 18.50
N ARG A 397 -37.85 -0.65 19.10
CA ARG A 397 -38.66 0.40 18.44
C ARG A 397 -37.82 1.59 17.97
N SER A 398 -36.75 1.95 18.72
CA SER A 398 -35.85 3.05 18.35
C SER A 398 -34.95 2.62 17.23
N ARG A 399 -35.11 3.21 16.03
CA ARG A 399 -34.21 2.98 14.87
C ARG A 399 -32.73 3.21 15.21
N ILE A 400 -32.46 4.19 16.07
CA ILE A 400 -31.12 4.51 16.56
C ILE A 400 -30.51 3.35 17.34
N LYS A 401 -31.25 2.87 18.33
CA LYS A 401 -30.78 1.77 19.17
C LYS A 401 -30.61 0.51 18.35
N ARG A 402 -31.58 0.21 17.47
CA ARG A 402 -31.49 -0.94 16.56
C ARG A 402 -30.27 -0.90 15.68
N TYR A 403 -29.96 0.24 15.08
CA TYR A 403 -28.75 0.43 14.26
C TYR A 403 -27.47 0.23 15.07
N LYS A 404 -27.44 0.65 16.33
CA LYS A 404 -26.31 0.40 17.22
C LYS A 404 -26.09 -1.09 17.46
N GLU A 405 -27.15 -1.85 17.75
CA GLU A 405 -27.06 -3.31 17.95
C GLU A 405 -26.61 -4.04 16.69
N ILE A 406 -27.08 -3.63 15.49
CA ILE A 406 -26.58 -4.18 14.22
C ILE A 406 -25.08 -3.98 14.08
N ARG A 407 -24.56 -2.81 14.46
CA ARG A 407 -23.12 -2.50 14.40
C ARG A 407 -22.29 -3.29 15.42
N GLU A 408 -22.88 -3.72 16.50
CA GLU A 408 -22.25 -4.60 17.51
C GLU A 408 -22.43 -6.09 17.16
N ASN A 409 -23.09 -6.41 16.06
CA ASN A 409 -23.28 -7.80 15.65
C ASN A 409 -22.02 -8.38 15.01
N PRO A 410 -21.47 -9.50 15.52
CA PRO A 410 -20.22 -10.08 15.01
C PRO A 410 -20.31 -10.65 13.59
N HIS A 411 -21.49 -11.03 13.09
CA HIS A 411 -21.67 -11.47 11.70
C HIS A 411 -21.68 -10.28 10.75
N PHE A 412 -22.30 -9.17 11.15
CA PHE A 412 -22.27 -7.93 10.37
C PHE A 412 -20.84 -7.39 10.21
N ASN A 413 -20.02 -7.59 11.25
CA ASN A 413 -18.64 -7.18 11.30
C ASN A 413 -17.65 -8.28 10.88
N ALA A 414 -18.10 -9.38 10.28
CA ALA A 414 -17.21 -10.43 9.84
C ALA A 414 -16.10 -9.89 8.91
N VAL A 415 -14.86 -10.33 9.13
CA VAL A 415 -13.71 -9.90 8.36
C VAL A 415 -13.83 -10.47 6.94
N GLN A 416 -13.83 -9.61 5.95
CA GLN A 416 -13.88 -9.99 4.55
C GLN A 416 -12.48 -10.31 4.06
N VAL A 417 -12.26 -11.51 3.54
CA VAL A 417 -10.95 -12.02 3.16
C VAL A 417 -10.93 -12.64 1.77
N LYS A 418 -9.73 -12.65 1.16
CA LYS A 418 -9.41 -13.40 -0.06
C LYS A 418 -8.09 -14.11 0.14
N PHE A 419 -7.79 -15.14 -0.66
CA PHE A 419 -6.44 -15.68 -0.71
C PHE A 419 -5.44 -14.65 -1.24
N SER A 420 -4.21 -14.70 -0.74
CA SER A 420 -3.15 -13.74 -1.04
C SER A 420 -1.94 -14.31 -1.79
N TYR A 421 -2.00 -15.54 -2.30
CA TYR A 421 -0.94 -16.10 -3.15
C TYR A 421 -0.87 -15.40 -4.51
N ALA A 422 -2.03 -14.97 -5.02
CA ALA A 422 -2.16 -14.14 -6.19
C ALA A 422 -3.09 -12.96 -5.91
N VAL A 423 -2.67 -11.75 -6.29
CA VAL A 423 -3.40 -10.52 -6.05
C VAL A 423 -3.43 -9.63 -7.29
N THR A 424 -4.29 -8.63 -7.30
CA THR A 424 -4.26 -7.61 -8.36
C THR A 424 -3.10 -6.63 -8.11
N CYS A 425 -2.57 -6.04 -9.19
CA CYS A 425 -1.48 -5.08 -9.12
C CYS A 425 -1.79 -3.89 -8.17
N HIS A 426 -3.02 -3.38 -8.14
CA HIS A 426 -3.43 -2.35 -7.20
C HIS A 426 -3.27 -2.78 -5.74
N LYS A 427 -3.57 -4.05 -5.43
CA LYS A 427 -3.39 -4.59 -4.08
C LYS A 427 -1.93 -4.91 -3.74
N ALA A 428 -1.07 -5.06 -4.75
CA ALA A 428 0.36 -5.23 -4.58
C ALA A 428 1.11 -3.88 -4.37
N GLN A 429 0.46 -2.73 -4.55
CA GLN A 429 1.08 -1.43 -4.30
C GLN A 429 1.53 -1.29 -2.85
N GLY A 430 2.70 -0.65 -2.66
CA GLY A 430 3.33 -0.50 -1.35
C GLY A 430 3.98 -1.78 -0.80
N GLY A 431 3.78 -2.94 -1.46
CA GLY A 431 4.45 -4.19 -1.12
C GLY A 431 5.71 -4.41 -1.96
N ARG A 432 6.64 -5.22 -1.41
CA ARG A 432 7.81 -5.75 -2.12
C ARG A 432 7.98 -7.21 -1.77
N TRP A 433 8.43 -8.01 -2.72
CA TRP A 433 8.64 -9.45 -2.56
C TRP A 433 9.95 -9.85 -3.23
N LYS A 434 10.59 -10.89 -2.71
CA LYS A 434 11.81 -11.44 -3.30
C LYS A 434 11.55 -12.05 -4.68
N ALA A 435 10.45 -12.78 -4.84
CA ALA A 435 10.04 -13.36 -6.11
C ALA A 435 8.65 -12.89 -6.52
N VAL A 436 8.52 -12.36 -7.73
CA VAL A 436 7.26 -11.88 -8.29
C VAL A 436 7.00 -12.53 -9.63
N PHE A 437 5.84 -13.15 -9.76
CA PHE A 437 5.31 -13.68 -11.01
C PHE A 437 4.28 -12.69 -11.56
N VAL A 438 4.55 -12.12 -12.71
CA VAL A 438 3.65 -11.16 -13.36
C VAL A 438 2.88 -11.91 -14.45
N ASP A 439 1.56 -12.02 -14.25
CA ASP A 439 0.68 -12.58 -15.27
C ASP A 439 0.54 -11.64 -16.45
N ARG A 440 0.34 -12.18 -17.66
CA ARG A 440 0.23 -11.38 -18.87
C ARG A 440 -0.79 -10.23 -18.72
N CYS A 441 -0.44 -9.07 -19.27
CA CYS A 441 -1.25 -7.85 -19.18
C CYS A 441 -2.21 -7.66 -20.35
N LEU A 442 -1.88 -8.21 -21.54
CA LEU A 442 -2.67 -8.12 -22.77
C LEU A 442 -3.38 -9.43 -23.08
N PHE A 443 -4.56 -9.35 -23.68
CA PHE A 443 -5.36 -10.48 -24.12
C PHE A 443 -5.86 -10.23 -25.54
N GLY A 444 -5.46 -11.12 -26.48
CA GLY A 444 -5.78 -10.94 -27.89
C GLY A 444 -5.18 -9.65 -28.46
N ASP A 445 -5.96 -8.93 -29.27
CA ASP A 445 -5.54 -7.71 -29.98
C ASP A 445 -5.76 -6.43 -29.16
N GLU A 446 -5.76 -6.48 -27.82
CA GLU A 446 -5.87 -5.30 -26.97
C GLU A 446 -4.67 -4.34 -27.22
N PRO A 447 -4.92 -3.05 -27.49
CA PRO A 447 -3.84 -2.08 -27.66
C PRO A 447 -3.15 -1.79 -26.33
N MET A 448 -1.83 -1.53 -26.38
CA MET A 448 -1.10 -1.03 -25.22
C MET A 448 -1.57 0.38 -24.89
N THR A 449 -1.96 0.61 -23.65
CA THR A 449 -2.41 1.90 -23.14
C THR A 449 -1.45 2.44 -22.09
N ARG A 450 -1.57 3.74 -21.78
CA ARG A 450 -0.82 4.36 -20.69
C ARG A 450 -1.04 3.63 -19.35
N ASP A 451 -2.27 3.23 -19.07
CA ASP A 451 -2.60 2.53 -17.82
C ASP A 451 -2.02 1.12 -17.77
N MET A 452 -1.93 0.44 -18.91
CA MET A 452 -1.24 -0.86 -19.01
C MET A 452 0.26 -0.72 -18.81
N LEU A 453 0.89 0.32 -19.33
CA LEU A 453 2.32 0.60 -19.08
C LEU A 453 2.56 0.93 -17.60
N ARG A 454 1.69 1.72 -16.96
CA ARG A 454 1.75 1.98 -15.51
C ARG A 454 1.55 0.70 -14.70
N TRP A 455 0.62 -0.14 -15.13
CA TRP A 455 0.38 -1.44 -14.53
C TRP A 455 1.63 -2.33 -14.61
N LEU A 456 2.25 -2.44 -15.79
CA LEU A 456 3.49 -3.16 -16.00
C LEU A 456 4.60 -2.61 -15.12
N TYR A 457 4.86 -1.31 -15.18
CA TYR A 457 5.88 -0.65 -14.34
C TYR A 457 5.66 -0.93 -12.86
N THR A 458 4.41 -0.80 -12.39
CA THR A 458 4.08 -1.07 -10.99
C THR A 458 4.34 -2.53 -10.63
N ALA A 459 3.93 -3.48 -11.48
CA ALA A 459 4.12 -4.91 -11.25
C ALA A 459 5.61 -5.29 -11.23
N LEU A 460 6.39 -4.81 -12.22
CA LEU A 460 7.83 -5.06 -12.32
C LEU A 460 8.58 -4.56 -11.08
N THR A 461 8.24 -3.37 -10.59
CA THR A 461 8.92 -2.73 -9.44
C THR A 461 8.55 -3.34 -8.08
N ARG A 462 7.71 -4.39 -8.04
CA ARG A 462 7.41 -5.13 -6.80
C ARG A 462 8.47 -6.17 -6.46
N ALA A 463 9.22 -6.64 -7.45
CA ALA A 463 10.26 -7.65 -7.26
C ALA A 463 11.57 -7.02 -6.72
N THR A 464 12.23 -7.76 -5.83
CA THR A 464 13.54 -7.34 -5.29
C THR A 464 14.69 -8.28 -5.68
N GLU A 465 14.43 -9.57 -5.97
CA GLU A 465 15.45 -10.55 -6.33
C GLU A 465 15.15 -11.29 -7.63
N ARG A 466 13.89 -11.63 -7.90
CA ARG A 466 13.49 -12.42 -9.06
C ARG A 466 12.16 -11.94 -9.63
N LEU A 467 12.07 -11.85 -10.94
CA LEU A 467 10.84 -11.55 -11.65
C LEU A 467 10.62 -12.53 -12.80
N TYR A 468 9.40 -13.03 -12.86
CA TYR A 468 8.97 -13.98 -13.87
C TYR A 468 7.78 -13.41 -14.65
N LEU A 469 7.91 -13.32 -15.98
CA LEU A 469 6.82 -12.98 -16.90
C LEU A 469 6.07 -14.26 -17.25
N VAL A 470 4.82 -14.39 -16.79
CA VAL A 470 4.03 -15.62 -16.99
C VAL A 470 3.09 -15.47 -18.18
N ASN A 471 3.24 -16.35 -19.18
CA ASN A 471 2.39 -16.39 -20.38
C ASN A 471 2.37 -15.07 -21.18
N PHE A 472 3.45 -14.30 -21.18
CA PHE A 472 3.56 -13.12 -22.03
C PHE A 472 3.72 -13.53 -23.49
N ASP A 473 3.18 -12.72 -24.39
CA ASP A 473 3.37 -12.90 -25.83
C ASP A 473 4.84 -12.65 -26.22
N LYS A 474 5.33 -13.37 -27.24
CA LYS A 474 6.69 -13.21 -27.74
C LYS A 474 7.02 -11.80 -28.22
N ALA A 475 6.02 -11.04 -28.63
CA ALA A 475 6.17 -9.63 -28.98
C ALA A 475 6.77 -8.75 -27.85
N PHE A 476 6.80 -9.24 -26.62
CA PHE A 476 7.43 -8.54 -25.49
C PHE A 476 8.94 -8.79 -25.40
N TYR A 477 9.53 -9.79 -26.07
CA TYR A 477 10.93 -10.16 -25.92
C TYR A 477 11.58 -10.85 -27.14
N GLU A 478 10.87 -11.10 -28.22
CA GLU A 478 11.35 -11.52 -29.57
C GLU A 478 10.93 -10.47 -30.61
#